data_fc80b7ef9faa85d7c792a4c9512389e3
#
_entry.id   fc80b7ef9faa85d7c792a4c9512389e3
#
_cell.length_a   1.000
_cell.length_b   1.000
_cell.length_c   1.000
_cell.angle_alpha   90.00
_cell.angle_beta   90.00
_cell.angle_gamma   90.00
#
_symmetry.space_group_name_H-M   'P 1'
#
loop_
_entity.id
_entity.type
_entity.pdbx_description
1 polymer ?
#
loop_
_entity_poly.entity_id
_entity_poly.type
_entity_poly.pdbx_seq_one_letter_code
_entity_poly.pdbx_strand_id
1 'polypeptide(L)'
;MTTQTKYYRVAEHSFSIEGLPGLFRRLPNYEPFLVDEIRSTHVFTIRMNNASIPGTDGWEHVYTDVSDQDMPRIEMYKRDERWLFRCSLRRDAKIVCAMICSKEWSRADVFSLPENERFAIDNAAMLLYAFSTADKRTLLFHSSVVVRQERAFMFLGHSGAGKSTHSQQWLAAFSDARLLNDDNPVLRIFADGIVKIYGSPWSGKTPCYKNESAPLGALIQIEQAPENKITSLTMAQAYPFILSSVSGLKILPEMMDRLFESIAALLEISPVFKLECLPNKEAAQLCCATILTP
;
A
#
# COMPACT_ATOMS: atom_id res chain seq x y z
N MET A 1 -26.22 -12.98 -16.81
CA MET A 1 -25.76 -11.57 -16.64
C MET A 1 -24.39 -11.45 -17.27
N THR A 2 -24.16 -10.39 -18.06
CA THR A 2 -22.89 -10.20 -18.76
C THR A 2 -21.84 -9.63 -17.80
N THR A 3 -20.63 -10.18 -17.82
CA THR A 3 -19.48 -9.66 -17.11
C THR A 3 -19.09 -8.29 -17.68
N GLN A 4 -18.71 -7.35 -16.83
CA GLN A 4 -18.16 -6.05 -17.19
C GLN A 4 -16.67 -6.01 -16.79
N THR A 5 -15.89 -5.24 -17.54
CA THR A 5 -14.51 -4.91 -17.21
C THR A 5 -14.43 -3.41 -16.95
N LYS A 6 -13.84 -3.02 -15.83
CA LYS A 6 -13.50 -1.63 -15.52
C LYS A 6 -12.01 -1.48 -15.40
N TYR A 7 -11.50 -0.35 -15.87
CA TYR A 7 -10.07 -0.02 -15.87
C TYR A 7 -9.79 1.07 -14.85
N TYR A 8 -8.69 0.92 -14.13
CA TYR A 8 -8.28 1.85 -13.08
C TYR A 8 -6.83 2.23 -13.28
N ARG A 9 -6.44 3.42 -12.80
CA ARG A 9 -5.07 3.90 -12.87
C ARG A 9 -4.62 4.48 -11.54
N VAL A 10 -3.51 3.96 -11.00
CA VAL A 10 -2.85 4.45 -9.79
C VAL A 10 -1.38 4.64 -10.11
N ALA A 11 -0.80 5.79 -9.74
CA ALA A 11 0.62 6.12 -9.98
C ALA A 11 1.06 5.79 -11.42
N GLU A 12 0.19 6.10 -12.41
CA GLU A 12 0.39 5.89 -13.84
C GLU A 12 0.49 4.42 -14.28
N HIS A 13 0.19 3.46 -13.42
CA HIS A 13 0.01 2.05 -13.76
C HIS A 13 -1.49 1.74 -13.84
N SER A 14 -1.90 1.10 -14.94
CA SER A 14 -3.30 0.69 -15.14
C SER A 14 -3.48 -0.78 -14.76
N PHE A 15 -4.65 -1.08 -14.22
CA PHE A 15 -5.10 -2.45 -13.98
C PHE A 15 -6.59 -2.56 -14.27
N SER A 16 -7.10 -3.79 -14.35
CA SER A 16 -8.52 -4.01 -14.60
C SER A 16 -9.15 -4.99 -13.60
N ILE A 17 -10.45 -4.79 -13.39
CA ILE A 17 -11.29 -5.69 -12.61
C ILE A 17 -12.45 -6.14 -13.49
N GLU A 18 -12.63 -7.47 -13.60
CA GLU A 18 -13.71 -8.13 -14.30
C GLU A 18 -14.70 -8.72 -13.31
N GLY A 19 -15.99 -8.45 -13.48
CA GLY A 19 -17.01 -9.00 -12.61
C GLY A 19 -18.43 -8.64 -13.04
N LEU A 20 -19.42 -9.08 -12.28
CA LEU A 20 -20.81 -8.73 -12.51
C LEU A 20 -21.06 -7.25 -12.14
N PRO A 21 -22.05 -6.57 -12.76
CA PRO A 21 -22.33 -5.16 -12.50
C PRO A 21 -22.54 -4.81 -11.02
N GLY A 22 -23.07 -5.76 -10.23
CA GLY A 22 -23.29 -5.61 -8.79
C GLY A 22 -21.99 -5.47 -7.97
N LEU A 23 -20.88 -6.05 -8.42
CA LEU A 23 -19.58 -5.92 -7.79
C LEU A 23 -19.15 -4.46 -7.71
N PHE A 24 -19.21 -3.72 -8.82
CA PHE A 24 -18.69 -2.37 -8.92
C PHE A 24 -19.44 -1.36 -8.03
N ARG A 25 -20.69 -1.62 -7.69
CA ARG A 25 -21.43 -0.82 -6.69
C ARG A 25 -20.90 -0.97 -5.27
N ARG A 26 -20.19 -2.06 -5.00
CA ARG A 26 -19.52 -2.34 -3.71
C ARG A 26 -18.07 -1.85 -3.64
N LEU A 27 -17.57 -1.25 -4.73
CA LEU A 27 -16.19 -0.75 -4.86
C LEU A 27 -16.13 0.79 -5.05
N PRO A 28 -16.80 1.62 -4.21
CA PRO A 28 -16.83 3.07 -4.38
C PRO A 28 -15.44 3.72 -4.20
N ASN A 29 -14.54 3.06 -3.46
CA ASN A 29 -13.17 3.49 -3.26
C ASN A 29 -12.32 3.49 -4.57
N TYR A 30 -12.73 2.73 -5.58
CA TYR A 30 -12.05 2.71 -6.88
C TYR A 30 -12.59 3.76 -7.87
N GLU A 31 -13.75 4.36 -7.63
CA GLU A 31 -14.35 5.33 -8.55
C GLU A 31 -13.45 6.52 -8.91
N PRO A 32 -12.71 7.14 -7.96
CA PRO A 32 -11.81 8.24 -8.30
C PRO A 32 -10.66 7.84 -9.25
N PHE A 33 -10.37 6.55 -9.35
CA PHE A 33 -9.25 5.99 -10.14
C PHE A 33 -9.71 5.39 -11.47
N LEU A 34 -11.02 5.45 -11.78
CA LEU A 34 -11.59 4.92 -13.01
C LEU A 34 -11.03 5.64 -14.23
N VAL A 35 -10.73 4.88 -15.29
CA VAL A 35 -10.33 5.40 -16.59
C VAL A 35 -11.10 4.69 -17.70
N ASP A 36 -11.39 5.41 -18.79
CA ASP A 36 -12.18 4.86 -19.90
C ASP A 36 -11.38 3.88 -20.76
N GLU A 37 -10.06 4.08 -20.82
CA GLU A 37 -9.17 3.24 -21.64
C GLU A 37 -7.76 3.11 -21.00
N ILE A 38 -7.06 2.07 -21.39
CA ILE A 38 -5.66 1.84 -20.98
C ILE A 38 -4.75 2.68 -21.89
N ARG A 39 -4.23 3.80 -21.36
CA ARG A 39 -3.20 4.64 -22.01
C ARG A 39 -1.82 4.51 -21.40
N SER A 40 -1.66 3.63 -20.40
CA SER A 40 -0.43 3.42 -19.63
C SER A 40 -0.11 1.94 -19.52
N THR A 41 1.00 1.60 -18.88
CA THR A 41 1.35 0.20 -18.63
C THR A 41 0.25 -0.51 -17.86
N HIS A 42 -0.39 -1.51 -18.48
CA HIS A 42 -1.31 -2.42 -17.81
C HIS A 42 -0.52 -3.46 -17.02
N VAL A 43 -0.74 -3.52 -15.72
CA VAL A 43 0.07 -4.37 -14.85
C VAL A 43 -0.60 -5.68 -14.46
N PHE A 44 -1.93 -5.69 -14.24
CA PHE A 44 -2.67 -6.93 -13.95
C PHE A 44 -4.18 -6.82 -14.25
N THR A 45 -4.81 -7.98 -14.34
CA THR A 45 -6.27 -8.15 -14.41
C THR A 45 -6.73 -9.02 -13.25
N ILE A 46 -7.72 -8.56 -12.50
CA ILE A 46 -8.47 -9.35 -11.51
C ILE A 46 -9.80 -9.79 -12.14
N ARG A 47 -10.11 -11.07 -12.03
CA ARG A 47 -11.43 -11.60 -12.37
C ARG A 47 -12.13 -12.11 -11.12
N MET A 48 -13.27 -11.51 -10.78
CA MET A 48 -14.12 -12.02 -9.71
C MET A 48 -14.80 -13.32 -10.16
N ASN A 49 -14.60 -14.39 -9.45
CA ASN A 49 -15.13 -15.71 -9.74
C ASN A 49 -16.23 -16.07 -8.74
N ASN A 50 -17.37 -16.54 -9.24
CA ASN A 50 -18.54 -16.88 -8.41
C ASN A 50 -18.52 -18.34 -7.92
N ALA A 51 -17.43 -19.09 -8.16
CA ALA A 51 -17.26 -20.45 -7.63
C ALA A 51 -16.91 -20.43 -6.14
N SER A 52 -16.99 -21.58 -5.50
CA SER A 52 -16.57 -21.76 -4.11
C SER A 52 -15.10 -21.40 -3.90
N ILE A 53 -14.77 -20.94 -2.69
CA ILE A 53 -13.39 -20.64 -2.29
C ILE A 53 -12.54 -21.91 -2.41
N PRO A 54 -11.43 -21.89 -3.16
CA PRO A 54 -10.58 -23.06 -3.37
C PRO A 54 -10.01 -23.61 -2.06
N GLY A 55 -9.97 -24.94 -1.94
CA GLY A 55 -9.21 -25.66 -0.92
C GLY A 55 -7.71 -25.67 -1.20
N THR A 56 -6.96 -26.37 -0.37
CA THR A 56 -5.49 -26.48 -0.46
C THR A 56 -5.02 -27.84 -1.01
N ASP A 57 -5.92 -28.70 -1.44
CA ASP A 57 -5.58 -30.03 -1.97
C ASP A 57 -4.69 -29.90 -3.20
N GLY A 58 -3.52 -30.55 -3.16
CA GLY A 58 -2.51 -30.49 -4.21
C GLY A 58 -1.72 -29.18 -4.29
N TRP A 59 -1.80 -28.31 -3.28
CA TRP A 59 -1.00 -27.09 -3.14
C TRP A 59 0.06 -27.27 -2.06
N GLU A 60 1.28 -26.86 -2.32
CA GLU A 60 2.38 -26.80 -1.35
C GLU A 60 2.25 -25.53 -0.51
N HIS A 61 2.25 -25.65 0.82
CA HIS A 61 2.26 -24.50 1.73
C HIS A 61 3.64 -23.84 1.70
N VAL A 62 3.65 -22.51 1.51
CA VAL A 62 4.89 -21.70 1.45
C VAL A 62 5.03 -20.80 2.65
N TYR A 63 3.96 -20.10 3.03
CA TYR A 63 4.02 -19.12 4.10
C TYR A 63 2.65 -18.85 4.71
N THR A 64 2.63 -18.52 5.99
CA THR A 64 1.45 -17.96 6.67
C THR A 64 1.89 -16.72 7.42
N ASP A 65 1.24 -15.59 7.15
CA ASP A 65 1.43 -14.38 7.93
C ASP A 65 0.81 -14.58 9.33
N VAL A 66 1.65 -14.42 10.35
CA VAL A 66 1.30 -14.58 11.77
C VAL A 66 1.27 -13.25 12.52
N SER A 67 1.07 -12.15 11.81
CA SER A 67 0.93 -10.84 12.40
C SER A 67 -0.23 -10.76 13.43
N ASP A 68 -0.43 -9.61 14.05
CA ASP A 68 -1.34 -9.38 15.20
C ASP A 68 -2.71 -10.07 15.08
N GLN A 69 -3.31 -10.46 16.22
CA GLN A 69 -4.58 -11.21 16.28
C GLN A 69 -5.75 -10.53 15.56
N ASP A 70 -5.75 -9.19 15.52
CA ASP A 70 -6.81 -8.39 14.88
C ASP A 70 -6.57 -8.15 13.38
N MET A 71 -5.43 -8.58 12.84
CA MET A 71 -5.09 -8.43 11.42
C MET A 71 -5.58 -9.64 10.60
N PRO A 72 -5.86 -9.45 9.30
CA PRO A 72 -6.14 -10.56 8.41
C PRO A 72 -4.99 -11.57 8.39
N ARG A 73 -5.31 -12.87 8.48
CA ARG A 73 -4.34 -13.92 8.19
C ARG A 73 -4.28 -14.14 6.69
N ILE A 74 -3.07 -14.21 6.15
CA ILE A 74 -2.82 -14.53 4.75
C ILE A 74 -1.99 -15.82 4.72
N GLU A 75 -2.55 -16.86 4.10
CA GLU A 75 -1.88 -18.12 3.82
C GLU A 75 -1.47 -18.14 2.36
N MET A 76 -0.25 -18.56 2.07
CA MET A 76 0.32 -18.61 0.72
C MET A 76 0.73 -20.02 0.36
N TYR A 77 0.30 -20.46 -0.81
CA TYR A 77 0.57 -21.78 -1.36
C TYR A 77 1.06 -21.67 -2.79
N LYS A 78 1.83 -22.67 -3.25
CA LYS A 78 2.33 -22.79 -4.62
C LYS A 78 1.90 -24.13 -5.25
N ARG A 79 1.58 -24.09 -6.53
CA ARG A 79 1.40 -25.28 -7.37
C ARG A 79 1.82 -24.96 -8.80
N ASP A 80 2.87 -25.63 -9.29
CA ASP A 80 3.49 -25.34 -10.59
C ASP A 80 3.87 -23.84 -10.70
N GLU A 81 3.40 -23.17 -11.74
CA GLU A 81 3.63 -21.75 -12.01
C GLU A 81 2.50 -20.85 -11.47
N ARG A 82 1.76 -21.29 -10.45
CA ARG A 82 0.64 -20.53 -9.85
C ARG A 82 0.78 -20.42 -8.34
N TRP A 83 0.22 -19.31 -7.84
CA TRP A 83 0.12 -19.03 -6.44
C TRP A 83 -1.33 -19.01 -5.98
N LEU A 84 -1.59 -19.53 -4.80
CA LEU A 84 -2.87 -19.43 -4.11
C LEU A 84 -2.66 -18.65 -2.81
N PHE A 85 -3.37 -17.54 -2.67
CA PHE A 85 -3.49 -16.79 -1.41
C PHE A 85 -4.87 -17.03 -0.84
N ARG A 86 -4.94 -17.29 0.47
CA ARG A 86 -6.20 -17.46 1.20
C ARG A 86 -6.21 -16.51 2.38
N CYS A 87 -7.29 -15.75 2.52
CA CYS A 87 -7.37 -14.70 3.54
C CYS A 87 -8.56 -14.92 4.47
N SER A 88 -8.36 -14.65 5.76
CA SER A 88 -9.40 -14.51 6.77
C SER A 88 -9.49 -13.05 7.23
N LEU A 89 -10.61 -12.66 7.86
CA LEU A 89 -10.79 -11.31 8.38
C LEU A 89 -9.92 -11.02 9.61
N ARG A 90 -9.58 -12.07 10.36
CA ARG A 90 -8.72 -12.04 11.56
C ARG A 90 -7.91 -13.32 11.63
N ARG A 91 -6.86 -13.33 12.44
CA ARG A 91 -5.93 -14.47 12.58
C ARG A 91 -6.61 -15.82 12.75
N ASP A 92 -7.58 -15.93 13.66
CA ASP A 92 -8.23 -17.19 14.01
C ASP A 92 -9.61 -17.38 13.34
N ALA A 93 -9.98 -16.48 12.41
CA ALA A 93 -11.24 -16.57 11.70
C ALA A 93 -11.15 -17.56 10.50
N LYS A 94 -12.34 -17.97 10.03
CA LYS A 94 -12.47 -18.78 8.81
C LYS A 94 -11.97 -18.00 7.59
N ILE A 95 -11.45 -18.72 6.60
CA ILE A 95 -11.12 -18.17 5.29
C ILE A 95 -12.40 -17.63 4.64
N VAL A 96 -12.35 -16.39 4.19
CA VAL A 96 -13.49 -15.69 3.57
C VAL A 96 -13.25 -15.33 2.11
N CYS A 97 -11.99 -15.39 1.67
CA CYS A 97 -11.64 -15.20 0.27
C CYS A 97 -10.34 -15.91 -0.10
N ALA A 98 -10.13 -16.09 -1.40
CA ALA A 98 -8.90 -16.59 -1.97
C ALA A 98 -8.61 -15.91 -3.31
N MET A 99 -7.34 -15.91 -3.69
CA MET A 99 -6.85 -15.47 -4.99
C MET A 99 -5.93 -16.54 -5.58
N ILE A 100 -6.19 -16.96 -6.80
CA ILE A 100 -5.25 -17.77 -7.60
C ILE A 100 -4.67 -16.86 -8.66
N CYS A 101 -3.36 -16.70 -8.68
CA CYS A 101 -2.69 -15.83 -9.64
C CYS A 101 -1.55 -16.51 -10.38
N SER A 102 -1.20 -15.95 -11.54
CA SER A 102 -0.05 -16.35 -12.35
C SER A 102 1.26 -16.00 -11.66
N LYS A 103 2.34 -16.69 -12.07
CA LYS A 103 3.71 -16.44 -11.60
C LYS A 103 4.16 -15.01 -11.85
N GLU A 104 3.74 -14.41 -12.97
CA GLU A 104 4.10 -13.05 -13.38
C GLU A 104 3.24 -11.98 -12.70
N TRP A 105 2.32 -12.35 -11.80
CA TRP A 105 1.41 -11.46 -11.08
C TRP A 105 0.50 -10.62 -11.98
N SER A 106 0.35 -11.03 -13.26
CA SER A 106 -0.38 -10.25 -14.28
C SER A 106 -1.86 -10.60 -14.37
N ARG A 107 -2.28 -11.74 -13.81
CA ARG A 107 -3.69 -12.18 -13.80
C ARG A 107 -4.04 -12.94 -12.55
N ALA A 108 -5.22 -12.66 -12.00
CA ALA A 108 -5.74 -13.39 -10.86
C ALA A 108 -7.24 -13.67 -10.97
N ASP A 109 -7.64 -14.86 -10.54
CA ASP A 109 -9.00 -15.23 -10.22
C ASP A 109 -9.23 -15.07 -8.71
N VAL A 110 -10.21 -14.26 -8.32
CA VAL A 110 -10.56 -13.98 -6.92
C VAL A 110 -11.88 -14.64 -6.57
N PHE A 111 -11.91 -15.31 -5.45
CA PHE A 111 -13.06 -16.06 -4.90
C PHE A 111 -13.41 -15.50 -3.52
N SER A 112 -14.68 -15.27 -3.25
CA SER A 112 -15.12 -14.83 -1.92
C SER A 112 -16.57 -15.18 -1.63
N LEU A 113 -16.95 -15.06 -0.37
CA LEU A 113 -18.33 -14.96 0.00
C LEU A 113 -18.90 -13.61 -0.47
N PRO A 114 -20.19 -13.52 -0.86
CA PRO A 114 -20.77 -12.28 -1.40
C PRO A 114 -20.59 -11.05 -0.52
N GLU A 115 -20.70 -11.20 0.79
CA GLU A 115 -20.52 -10.14 1.79
C GLU A 115 -19.07 -9.66 1.92
N ASN A 116 -18.09 -10.43 1.42
CA ASN A 116 -16.66 -10.15 1.52
C ASN A 116 -16.01 -9.76 0.19
N GLU A 117 -16.79 -9.53 -0.89
CA GLU A 117 -16.25 -9.22 -2.21
C GLU A 117 -15.34 -7.99 -2.22
N ARG A 118 -15.72 -6.91 -1.50
CA ARG A 118 -14.87 -5.73 -1.38
C ARG A 118 -13.55 -6.05 -0.70
N PHE A 119 -13.59 -6.73 0.44
CA PHE A 119 -12.38 -7.16 1.16
C PHE A 119 -11.48 -8.02 0.27
N ALA A 120 -12.07 -8.96 -0.48
CA ALA A 120 -11.34 -9.84 -1.40
C ALA A 120 -10.66 -9.06 -2.53
N ILE A 121 -11.37 -8.14 -3.17
CA ILE A 121 -10.82 -7.30 -4.25
C ILE A 121 -9.75 -6.35 -3.72
N ASP A 122 -9.97 -5.70 -2.57
CA ASP A 122 -9.00 -4.77 -1.97
C ASP A 122 -7.67 -5.49 -1.68
N ASN A 123 -7.72 -6.66 -1.02
CA ASN A 123 -6.52 -7.45 -0.72
C ASN A 123 -5.83 -7.98 -1.98
N ALA A 124 -6.59 -8.54 -2.94
CA ALA A 124 -6.04 -9.03 -4.19
C ALA A 124 -5.37 -7.91 -4.99
N ALA A 125 -6.02 -6.74 -5.09
CA ALA A 125 -5.48 -5.61 -5.83
C ALA A 125 -4.22 -5.03 -5.16
N MET A 126 -4.20 -4.89 -3.83
CA MET A 126 -2.99 -4.45 -3.10
C MET A 126 -1.82 -5.40 -3.31
N LEU A 127 -2.03 -6.71 -3.17
CA LEU A 127 -0.98 -7.72 -3.34
C LEU A 127 -0.45 -7.70 -4.78
N LEU A 128 -1.34 -7.81 -5.77
CA LEU A 128 -0.95 -7.80 -7.18
C LEU A 128 -0.25 -6.49 -7.57
N TYR A 129 -0.74 -5.34 -7.07
CA TYR A 129 -0.12 -4.05 -7.34
C TYR A 129 1.31 -4.01 -6.80
N ALA A 130 1.51 -4.38 -5.53
CA ALA A 130 2.84 -4.42 -4.93
C ALA A 130 3.80 -5.34 -5.68
N PHE A 131 3.33 -6.52 -6.14
CA PHE A 131 4.18 -7.50 -6.81
C PHE A 131 4.48 -7.14 -8.27
N SER A 132 3.49 -6.63 -9.00
CA SER A 132 3.64 -6.30 -10.43
C SER A 132 4.31 -4.95 -10.69
N THR A 133 4.50 -4.12 -9.66
CA THR A 133 5.15 -2.80 -9.80
C THR A 133 6.50 -2.68 -9.09
N ALA A 134 6.93 -3.70 -8.34
CA ALA A 134 8.19 -3.69 -7.60
C ALA A 134 9.43 -3.46 -8.51
N ASP A 135 9.42 -4.01 -9.73
CA ASP A 135 10.46 -3.83 -10.75
C ASP A 135 10.32 -2.53 -11.55
N LYS A 136 9.30 -1.72 -11.28
CA LYS A 136 8.97 -0.46 -11.98
C LYS A 136 9.25 0.77 -11.12
N ARG A 137 10.14 0.63 -10.13
CA ARG A 137 10.46 1.67 -9.15
C ARG A 137 9.20 2.29 -8.51
N THR A 138 8.18 1.45 -8.30
CA THR A 138 6.90 1.85 -7.72
C THR A 138 6.61 0.96 -6.52
N LEU A 139 6.48 1.57 -5.36
CA LEU A 139 6.38 0.90 -4.08
C LEU A 139 5.06 1.24 -3.40
N LEU A 140 4.36 0.24 -2.89
CA LEU A 140 3.20 0.40 -2.00
C LEU A 140 3.70 0.42 -0.56
N PHE A 141 3.34 1.46 0.20
CA PHE A 141 3.78 1.63 1.59
C PHE A 141 2.64 1.48 2.59
N HIS A 142 2.92 0.93 3.76
CA HIS A 142 2.05 1.07 4.92
C HIS A 142 2.41 2.36 5.68
N SER A 143 1.72 3.45 5.35
CA SER A 143 2.04 4.79 5.86
C SER A 143 0.86 5.74 5.84
N SER A 144 0.98 6.89 6.52
CA SER A 144 0.06 8.01 6.41
C SER A 144 0.76 9.18 5.75
N VAL A 145 0.06 9.91 4.86
CA VAL A 145 0.67 10.98 4.05
C VAL A 145 -0.14 12.27 4.13
N VAL A 146 0.53 13.34 4.50
CA VAL A 146 0.01 14.70 4.48
C VAL A 146 0.73 15.48 3.37
N VAL A 147 -0.03 16.28 2.64
CA VAL A 147 0.52 17.27 1.69
C VAL A 147 0.40 18.66 2.29
N ARG A 148 1.50 19.41 2.24
CA ARG A 148 1.59 20.80 2.61
C ARG A 148 2.59 21.53 1.70
N GLN A 149 2.27 22.76 1.27
CA GLN A 149 3.10 23.53 0.32
C GLN A 149 3.48 22.68 -0.92
N GLU A 150 2.49 21.97 -1.47
CA GLU A 150 2.62 21.09 -2.64
C GLU A 150 3.66 19.95 -2.50
N ARG A 151 4.11 19.63 -1.29
CA ARG A 151 5.03 18.50 -1.00
C ARG A 151 4.36 17.48 -0.09
N ALA A 152 4.60 16.20 -0.37
CA ALA A 152 4.10 15.08 0.42
C ALA A 152 5.07 14.69 1.53
N PHE A 153 4.57 14.57 2.75
CA PHE A 153 5.32 14.09 3.92
C PHE A 153 4.74 12.75 4.35
N MET A 154 5.57 11.72 4.30
CA MET A 154 5.17 10.34 4.53
C MET A 154 5.58 9.88 5.92
N PHE A 155 4.59 9.55 6.76
CA PHE A 155 4.78 9.07 8.13
C PHE A 155 4.76 7.55 8.16
N LEU A 156 5.87 6.96 8.58
CA LEU A 156 6.17 5.53 8.61
C LEU A 156 6.29 5.03 10.05
N GLY A 157 6.10 3.74 10.26
CA GLY A 157 6.23 3.09 11.57
C GLY A 157 5.38 1.83 11.65
N HIS A 158 5.60 1.00 12.67
CA HIS A 158 4.80 -0.21 12.90
C HIS A 158 3.31 0.12 13.15
N SER A 159 2.46 -0.89 13.16
CA SER A 159 1.04 -0.72 13.55
C SER A 159 0.99 -0.15 14.97
N GLY A 160 0.15 0.88 15.18
CA GLY A 160 0.05 1.56 16.49
C GLY A 160 1.15 2.59 16.79
N ALA A 161 2.16 2.79 15.94
CA ALA A 161 3.21 3.81 16.17
C ALA A 161 2.72 5.25 16.23
N GLY A 162 1.48 5.54 15.76
CA GLY A 162 0.90 6.87 15.80
C GLY A 162 0.90 7.62 14.47
N LYS A 163 1.12 6.94 13.32
CA LYS A 163 1.14 7.55 11.98
C LYS A 163 -0.09 8.42 11.70
N SER A 164 -1.29 7.85 11.79
CA SER A 164 -2.55 8.58 11.55
C SER A 164 -2.78 9.67 12.60
N THR A 165 -2.42 9.43 13.86
CA THR A 165 -2.48 10.44 14.91
C THR A 165 -1.60 11.63 14.56
N HIS A 166 -0.36 11.41 14.12
CA HIS A 166 0.56 12.49 13.74
C HIS A 166 0.05 13.26 12.51
N SER A 167 -0.51 12.57 11.51
CA SER A 167 -1.19 13.22 10.39
C SER A 167 -2.33 14.13 10.85
N GLN A 168 -3.15 13.70 11.81
CA GLN A 168 -4.21 14.54 12.39
C GLN A 168 -3.64 15.77 13.12
N GLN A 169 -2.49 15.64 13.81
CA GLN A 169 -1.82 16.79 14.42
C GLN A 169 -1.33 17.80 13.37
N TRP A 170 -0.85 17.33 12.20
CA TRP A 170 -0.51 18.22 11.08
C TRP A 170 -1.73 18.98 10.55
N LEU A 171 -2.85 18.28 10.31
CA LEU A 171 -4.09 18.91 9.86
C LEU A 171 -4.63 19.93 10.87
N ALA A 172 -4.44 19.69 12.16
CA ALA A 172 -4.86 20.60 13.23
C ALA A 172 -3.89 21.80 13.43
N ALA A 173 -2.62 21.63 13.10
CA ALA A 173 -1.59 22.66 13.27
C ALA A 173 -1.47 23.60 12.06
N PHE A 174 -1.79 23.12 10.85
CA PHE A 174 -1.55 23.83 9.59
C PHE A 174 -2.80 23.85 8.72
N SER A 175 -3.38 25.02 8.50
CA SER A 175 -4.61 25.18 7.68
C SER A 175 -4.41 24.88 6.20
N ASP A 176 -3.16 24.90 5.70
CA ASP A 176 -2.75 24.57 4.35
C ASP A 176 -2.36 23.08 4.17
N ALA A 177 -2.46 22.28 5.24
CA ALA A 177 -2.22 20.84 5.19
C ALA A 177 -3.47 20.06 4.77
N ARG A 178 -3.27 19.00 3.98
CA ARG A 178 -4.34 18.07 3.59
C ARG A 178 -3.86 16.62 3.63
N LEU A 179 -4.74 15.71 4.03
CA LEU A 179 -4.47 14.27 3.98
C LEU A 179 -4.52 13.80 2.53
N LEU A 180 -3.49 13.08 2.08
CA LEU A 180 -3.45 12.47 0.75
C LEU A 180 -3.90 11.00 0.78
N ASN A 181 -3.37 10.23 1.74
CA ASN A 181 -3.76 8.85 1.99
C ASN A 181 -3.44 8.47 3.43
N ASP A 182 -4.20 7.56 4.00
CA ASP A 182 -3.99 7.03 5.36
C ASP A 182 -4.10 5.52 5.33
N ASP A 183 -3.00 4.85 5.00
CA ASP A 183 -2.73 3.42 5.08
C ASP A 183 -1.85 2.88 3.93
N ASN A 184 -2.27 3.01 2.65
CA ASN A 184 -1.57 2.38 1.53
C ASN A 184 -1.32 3.37 0.36
N PRO A 185 -0.57 4.47 0.55
CA PRO A 185 -0.13 5.32 -0.55
C PRO A 185 0.87 4.60 -1.45
N VAL A 186 0.98 5.08 -2.68
CA VAL A 186 1.96 4.59 -3.65
C VAL A 186 3.06 5.63 -3.83
N LEU A 187 4.32 5.19 -3.71
CA LEU A 187 5.51 5.98 -4.03
C LEU A 187 6.07 5.53 -5.39
N ARG A 188 6.39 6.47 -6.26
CA ARG A 188 7.03 6.19 -7.54
C ARG A 188 8.26 7.05 -7.74
N ILE A 189 9.36 6.42 -8.19
CA ILE A 189 10.63 7.06 -8.52
C ILE A 189 10.72 7.11 -10.05
N PHE A 190 10.85 8.32 -10.60
CA PHE A 190 10.98 8.54 -12.03
C PHE A 190 12.45 8.51 -12.48
N ALA A 191 12.67 8.33 -13.79
CA ALA A 191 14.01 8.23 -14.37
C ALA A 191 14.84 9.52 -14.22
N ASP A 192 14.17 10.67 -14.10
CA ASP A 192 14.80 11.98 -13.85
C ASP A 192 15.11 12.24 -12.36
N GLY A 193 14.92 11.24 -11.49
CA GLY A 193 15.16 11.34 -10.05
C GLY A 193 14.01 11.98 -9.27
N ILE A 194 12.91 12.37 -9.91
CA ILE A 194 11.73 12.87 -9.20
C ILE A 194 11.04 11.72 -8.48
N VAL A 195 10.70 11.94 -7.20
CA VAL A 195 9.88 11.02 -6.41
C VAL A 195 8.52 11.65 -6.17
N LYS A 196 7.45 10.92 -6.49
CA LYS A 196 6.08 11.35 -6.21
C LYS A 196 5.35 10.36 -5.33
N ILE A 197 4.49 10.88 -4.48
CA ILE A 197 3.55 10.11 -3.68
C ILE A 197 2.16 10.28 -4.27
N TYR A 198 1.46 9.17 -4.41
CA TYR A 198 0.11 9.10 -4.95
C TYR A 198 -0.86 8.57 -3.89
N GLY A 199 -2.07 9.12 -3.89
CA GLY A 199 -3.19 8.48 -3.24
C GLY A 199 -3.56 7.17 -3.93
N SER A 200 -4.34 6.33 -3.26
CA SER A 200 -4.72 5.00 -3.74
C SER A 200 -6.17 4.66 -3.38
N PRO A 201 -6.77 3.63 -3.99
CA PRO A 201 -8.07 3.11 -3.55
C PRO A 201 -8.04 2.45 -2.17
N TRP A 202 -6.86 2.24 -1.61
CA TRP A 202 -6.65 1.52 -0.36
C TRP A 202 -6.37 2.49 0.78
N SER A 203 -7.29 2.55 1.74
CA SER A 203 -7.20 3.41 2.91
C SER A 203 -7.62 2.64 4.15
N GLY A 204 -7.05 2.98 5.29
CA GLY A 204 -7.32 2.35 6.57
C GLY A 204 -8.63 2.83 7.22
N LYS A 205 -8.54 3.16 8.52
CA LYS A 205 -9.70 3.61 9.31
C LYS A 205 -10.28 4.94 8.84
N THR A 206 -9.47 5.80 8.23
CA THR A 206 -9.90 7.09 7.67
C THR A 206 -10.10 6.94 6.16
N PRO A 207 -11.34 6.89 5.65
CA PRO A 207 -11.58 6.83 4.21
C PRO A 207 -10.95 8.04 3.50
N CYS A 208 -9.96 7.77 2.64
CA CYS A 208 -9.24 8.80 1.90
C CYS A 208 -8.80 8.26 0.53
N TYR A 209 -9.74 8.29 -0.42
CA TYR A 209 -9.57 7.72 -1.77
C TYR A 209 -9.36 8.84 -2.77
N LYS A 210 -8.15 9.41 -2.81
CA LYS A 210 -7.82 10.56 -3.65
C LYS A 210 -6.93 10.14 -4.81
N ASN A 211 -7.36 10.43 -6.03
CA ASN A 211 -6.54 10.29 -7.23
C ASN A 211 -5.71 11.56 -7.46
N GLU A 212 -4.84 11.85 -6.50
CA GLU A 212 -3.95 13.02 -6.45
C GLU A 212 -2.53 12.55 -6.25
N SER A 213 -1.57 13.42 -6.54
CA SER A 213 -0.14 13.19 -6.24
C SER A 213 0.56 14.48 -5.83
N ALA A 214 1.68 14.32 -5.12
CA ALA A 214 2.60 15.42 -4.81
C ALA A 214 4.04 14.91 -4.82
N PRO A 215 5.04 15.76 -5.13
CA PRO A 215 6.44 15.45 -4.97
C PRO A 215 6.75 15.10 -3.50
N LEU A 216 7.63 14.12 -3.28
CA LEU A 216 8.07 13.76 -1.94
C LEU A 216 8.85 14.92 -1.31
N GLY A 217 8.47 15.29 -0.08
CA GLY A 217 9.20 16.24 0.75
C GLY A 217 10.18 15.54 1.68
N ALA A 218 9.69 14.55 2.44
CA ALA A 218 10.50 13.73 3.35
C ALA A 218 9.80 12.44 3.72
N LEU A 219 10.59 11.47 4.18
CA LEU A 219 10.16 10.24 4.85
C LEU A 219 10.43 10.40 6.35
N ILE A 220 9.43 10.15 7.19
CA ILE A 220 9.52 10.36 8.63
C ILE A 220 9.11 9.09 9.38
N GLN A 221 10.05 8.46 10.08
CA GLN A 221 9.77 7.38 11.01
C GLN A 221 9.18 7.95 12.29
N ILE A 222 7.98 7.51 12.66
CA ILE A 222 7.31 7.89 13.91
C ILE A 222 7.59 6.85 14.99
N GLU A 223 7.99 7.32 16.17
CA GLU A 223 8.16 6.53 17.38
C GLU A 223 7.58 7.27 18.57
N GLN A 224 6.80 6.59 19.42
CA GLN A 224 6.25 7.19 20.63
C GLN A 224 7.37 7.39 21.65
N ALA A 225 7.45 8.59 22.22
CA ALA A 225 8.46 8.98 23.19
C ALA A 225 7.90 9.98 24.21
N PRO A 226 8.55 10.16 25.38
CA PRO A 226 8.11 11.10 26.40
C PRO A 226 8.40 12.58 26.05
N GLU A 227 9.18 12.84 25.02
CA GLU A 227 9.53 14.17 24.52
C GLU A 227 9.60 14.20 22.99
N ASN A 228 9.48 15.41 22.42
CA ASN A 228 9.54 15.60 20.98
C ASN A 228 10.98 15.83 20.54
N LYS A 229 11.51 14.96 19.68
CA LYS A 229 12.84 15.06 19.10
C LYS A 229 12.84 14.55 17.67
N ILE A 230 13.50 15.27 16.76
CA ILE A 230 13.68 14.85 15.37
C ILE A 230 15.15 14.79 15.02
N THR A 231 15.56 13.72 14.33
CA THR A 231 16.93 13.50 13.88
C THR A 231 16.94 13.04 12.42
N SER A 232 17.90 13.53 11.64
CA SER A 232 18.15 13.00 10.29
C SER A 232 18.77 11.61 10.38
N LEU A 233 18.36 10.71 9.49
CA LEU A 233 18.89 9.37 9.41
C LEU A 233 19.80 9.21 8.20
N THR A 234 20.90 8.49 8.38
CA THR A 234 21.70 7.97 7.26
C THR A 234 20.96 6.86 6.52
N MET A 235 21.36 6.56 5.28
CA MET A 235 20.79 5.47 4.48
C MET A 235 20.82 4.13 5.26
N ALA A 236 21.93 3.80 5.89
CA ALA A 236 22.07 2.56 6.66
C ALA A 236 21.10 2.46 7.86
N GLN A 237 20.80 3.59 8.51
CA GLN A 237 19.84 3.64 9.60
C GLN A 237 18.40 3.57 9.10
N ALA A 238 18.12 4.20 7.94
CA ALA A 238 16.78 4.27 7.36
C ALA A 238 16.33 2.97 6.70
N TYR A 239 17.25 2.23 6.08
CA TYR A 239 16.95 1.07 5.23
C TYR A 239 16.05 0.01 5.91
N PRO A 240 16.35 -0.49 7.13
CA PRO A 240 15.57 -1.55 7.76
C PRO A 240 14.10 -1.19 7.97
N PHE A 241 13.82 0.04 8.40
CA PHE A 241 12.44 0.45 8.66
C PHE A 241 11.68 0.80 7.37
N ILE A 242 12.35 1.34 6.34
CA ILE A 242 11.75 1.53 5.01
C ILE A 242 11.35 0.16 4.46
N LEU A 243 12.26 -0.82 4.48
CA LEU A 243 11.96 -2.18 4.03
C LEU A 243 10.78 -2.79 4.81
N SER A 244 10.69 -2.58 6.12
CA SER A 244 9.56 -3.08 6.91
C SER A 244 8.21 -2.45 6.54
N SER A 245 8.22 -1.21 6.07
CA SER A 245 7.05 -0.42 5.72
C SER A 245 6.57 -0.61 4.27
N VAL A 246 7.40 -1.18 3.40
CA VAL A 246 7.04 -1.48 2.00
C VAL A 246 6.28 -2.81 1.93
N SER A 247 5.17 -2.83 1.19
CA SER A 247 4.44 -4.05 0.87
C SER A 247 5.16 -4.87 -0.20
N GLY A 248 5.22 -6.19 -0.02
CA GLY A 248 5.87 -7.10 -0.97
C GLY A 248 6.08 -8.49 -0.37
N LEU A 249 6.33 -9.48 -1.23
CA LEU A 249 6.66 -10.86 -0.83
C LEU A 249 8.13 -10.99 -0.45
N LYS A 250 8.48 -10.55 0.72
CA LYS A 250 9.87 -10.54 1.24
C LYS A 250 10.46 -11.93 1.46
N ILE A 251 9.64 -12.98 1.37
CA ILE A 251 10.08 -14.38 1.41
C ILE A 251 10.58 -14.90 0.06
N LEU A 252 10.33 -14.19 -1.04
CA LEU A 252 10.79 -14.57 -2.37
C LEU A 252 12.06 -13.77 -2.71
N PRO A 253 13.21 -14.45 -2.96
CA PRO A 253 14.48 -13.76 -3.25
C PRO A 253 14.39 -12.77 -4.41
N GLU A 254 13.78 -13.15 -5.53
CA GLU A 254 13.60 -12.29 -6.70
C GLU A 254 12.81 -11.00 -6.38
N MET A 255 11.82 -11.09 -5.49
CA MET A 255 11.06 -9.92 -5.05
C MET A 255 11.88 -9.04 -4.11
N MET A 256 12.68 -9.66 -3.23
CA MET A 256 13.59 -8.93 -2.35
C MET A 256 14.62 -8.12 -3.15
N ASP A 257 15.20 -8.68 -4.20
CA ASP A 257 16.17 -7.97 -5.06
C ASP A 257 15.55 -6.72 -5.68
N ARG A 258 14.33 -6.83 -6.23
CA ARG A 258 13.58 -5.69 -6.81
C ARG A 258 13.27 -4.60 -5.78
N LEU A 259 12.84 -5.01 -4.57
CA LEU A 259 12.58 -4.08 -3.47
C LEU A 259 13.87 -3.39 -3.01
N PHE A 260 14.97 -4.16 -2.96
CA PHE A 260 16.29 -3.67 -2.57
C PHE A 260 16.77 -2.54 -3.47
N GLU A 261 16.75 -2.76 -4.78
CA GLU A 261 17.12 -1.77 -5.79
C GLU A 261 16.27 -0.48 -5.69
N SER A 262 14.95 -0.65 -5.56
CA SER A 262 14.02 0.48 -5.48
C SER A 262 14.19 1.28 -4.18
N ILE A 263 14.41 0.61 -3.03
CA ILE A 263 14.63 1.26 -1.74
C ILE A 263 15.99 1.96 -1.72
N ALA A 264 17.04 1.35 -2.25
CA ALA A 264 18.36 1.98 -2.36
C ALA A 264 18.28 3.28 -3.19
N ALA A 265 17.68 3.23 -4.37
CA ALA A 265 17.47 4.40 -5.21
C ALA A 265 16.64 5.50 -4.51
N LEU A 266 15.63 5.13 -3.73
CA LEU A 266 14.83 6.08 -2.95
C LEU A 266 15.68 6.80 -1.89
N LEU A 267 16.48 6.05 -1.15
CA LEU A 267 17.29 6.56 -0.04
C LEU A 267 18.47 7.42 -0.49
N GLU A 268 18.94 7.26 -1.73
CA GLU A 268 19.99 8.12 -2.32
C GLU A 268 19.49 9.55 -2.56
N ILE A 269 18.20 9.73 -2.84
CA ILE A 269 17.65 11.02 -3.30
C ILE A 269 16.61 11.62 -2.36
N SER A 270 16.28 10.95 -1.26
CA SER A 270 15.20 11.39 -0.37
C SER A 270 15.68 11.61 1.06
N PRO A 271 15.35 12.76 1.69
CA PRO A 271 15.66 12.98 3.10
C PRO A 271 14.80 12.09 3.98
N VAL A 272 15.44 11.51 4.99
CA VAL A 272 14.80 10.61 5.96
C VAL A 272 15.07 11.09 7.37
N PHE A 273 14.02 11.10 8.19
CA PHE A 273 14.09 11.54 9.59
C PHE A 273 13.45 10.49 10.50
N LYS A 274 13.91 10.46 11.75
CA LYS A 274 13.23 9.84 12.88
C LYS A 274 12.62 10.91 13.76
N LEU A 275 11.33 10.80 14.02
CA LEU A 275 10.60 11.65 14.96
C LEU A 275 10.15 10.80 16.16
N GLU A 276 10.81 11.00 17.28
CA GLU A 276 10.42 10.53 18.61
C GLU A 276 9.47 11.57 19.17
N CYS A 277 8.19 11.21 19.48
CA CYS A 277 7.22 12.25 19.79
C CYS A 277 6.05 11.82 20.67
N LEU A 278 5.47 12.86 21.29
CA LEU A 278 4.14 12.87 21.90
C LEU A 278 3.05 13.06 20.82
N PRO A 279 1.80 12.65 21.07
CA PRO A 279 0.68 12.86 20.14
C PRO A 279 0.11 14.30 20.27
N ASN A 280 0.92 15.32 20.04
CA ASN A 280 0.57 16.74 20.22
C ASN A 280 0.94 17.61 19.00
N LYS A 281 0.42 18.85 18.98
CA LYS A 281 0.67 19.81 17.90
C LYS A 281 2.12 20.26 17.82
N GLU A 282 2.79 20.34 18.96
CA GLU A 282 4.19 20.72 19.07
C GLU A 282 5.10 19.73 18.32
N ALA A 283 4.77 18.43 18.33
CA ALA A 283 5.45 17.43 17.52
C ALA A 283 5.31 17.71 16.02
N ALA A 284 4.11 18.07 15.55
CA ALA A 284 3.88 18.42 14.15
C ALA A 284 4.62 19.70 13.76
N GLN A 285 4.64 20.71 14.64
CA GLN A 285 5.36 21.98 14.42
C GLN A 285 6.87 21.77 14.37
N LEU A 286 7.44 21.02 15.32
CA LEU A 286 8.87 20.65 15.33
C LEU A 286 9.25 19.89 14.05
N CYS A 287 8.48 18.88 13.70
CA CYS A 287 8.69 18.08 12.49
C CYS A 287 8.73 18.99 11.26
N CYS A 288 7.68 19.78 11.07
CA CYS A 288 7.55 20.68 9.93
C CYS A 288 8.68 21.72 9.86
N ALA A 289 9.03 22.36 10.97
CA ALA A 289 10.12 23.33 11.01
C ALA A 289 11.46 22.71 10.61
N THR A 290 11.75 21.49 11.06
CA THR A 290 13.02 20.82 10.76
C THR A 290 13.11 20.38 9.29
N ILE A 291 12.05 19.78 8.75
CA ILE A 291 12.10 19.18 7.39
C ILE A 291 11.92 20.20 6.26
N LEU A 292 11.42 21.40 6.56
CA LEU A 292 11.28 22.51 5.61
C LEU A 292 12.42 23.54 5.70
N THR A 293 13.30 23.40 6.67
CA THR A 293 14.52 24.22 6.72
C THR A 293 15.46 23.78 5.60
N PRO A 294 15.93 24.70 4.73
CA PRO A 294 16.79 24.40 3.59
C PRO A 294 18.16 23.85 4.01
#